data_58fd68b86f1f42e1a97e1fdd8c3c716e
#
_entry.id   58fd68b86f1f42e1a97e1fdd8c3c716e
#
_cell.length_a   1.000
_cell.length_b   1.000
_cell.length_c   1.000
_cell.angle_alpha   90.00
_cell.angle_beta   90.00
_cell.angle_gamma   90.00
#
_symmetry.space_group_name_H-M   'P 1'
#
loop_
_entity.id
_entity.type
_entity.pdbx_description
1 polymer ?
#
loop_
_entity_poly.entity_id
_entity_poly.type
_entity_poly.pdbx_seq_one_letter_code
_entity_poly.pdbx_strand_id
1 'polypeptide(L)'
;MMDGIEILVTKKTNLKNLYVRIIPPNGEVRVTSPTNISLNDINLFLIKKMPEIIKVREKMLQQERQSIRQYVSGETHYLWGKPFRLQVIQNGNKYSIKKRLNKLIFSVPISSTTKSREKAFDNWYRSELKRVLDIVSNRLQIRTNIFASEFRIKNMKTRWGTCNINDRRIWINLQLVKKPVECLEYVVTHELVHLIEENHTNRFNSLVDYFYPGWKETREHLKNLPLDYLDNGDTINESI
;
A
#
# COMPACT_ATOMS: atom_id res chain seq x y z
N MET A 1 -19.95 17.67 -14.79
CA MET A 1 -18.54 17.97 -15.10
C MET A 1 -18.18 19.31 -14.49
N MET A 2 -17.02 19.39 -13.81
CA MET A 2 -16.44 20.66 -13.30
C MET A 2 -14.99 20.73 -13.76
N ASP A 3 -14.56 21.84 -14.32
CA ASP A 3 -13.20 22.04 -14.88
C ASP A 3 -12.71 20.90 -15.78
N GLY A 4 -13.59 20.33 -16.61
CA GLY A 4 -13.29 19.21 -17.48
C GLY A 4 -13.18 17.83 -16.79
N ILE A 5 -13.40 17.77 -15.46
CA ILE A 5 -13.35 16.55 -14.68
C ILE A 5 -14.75 15.99 -14.48
N GLU A 6 -14.95 14.73 -14.84
CA GLU A 6 -16.17 14.00 -14.52
C GLU A 6 -16.21 13.65 -13.04
N ILE A 7 -17.30 13.98 -12.35
CA ILE A 7 -17.50 13.73 -10.94
C ILE A 7 -18.71 12.84 -10.75
N LEU A 8 -18.50 11.65 -10.19
CA LEU A 8 -19.57 10.71 -9.86
C LEU A 8 -20.03 10.94 -8.42
N VAL A 9 -21.32 11.33 -8.26
CA VAL A 9 -21.92 11.57 -6.94
C VAL A 9 -22.79 10.38 -6.54
N THR A 10 -22.55 9.83 -5.35
CA THR A 10 -23.35 8.76 -4.76
C THR A 10 -23.88 9.21 -3.40
N LYS A 11 -25.18 9.07 -3.16
CA LYS A 11 -25.80 9.36 -1.86
C LYS A 11 -25.94 8.09 -1.02
N LYS A 12 -25.64 8.18 0.29
CA LYS A 12 -25.77 7.06 1.27
C LYS A 12 -26.44 7.53 2.56
N THR A 13 -27.31 6.69 3.12
CA THR A 13 -28.11 7.00 4.31
C THR A 13 -27.30 7.05 5.62
N ASN A 14 -26.20 6.27 5.71
CA ASN A 14 -25.44 6.11 6.96
C ASN A 14 -24.20 7.00 7.06
N LEU A 15 -24.17 8.13 6.36
CA LEU A 15 -23.06 9.08 6.39
C LEU A 15 -23.42 10.35 7.12
N LYS A 16 -22.47 10.90 7.87
CA LYS A 16 -22.57 12.22 8.52
C LYS A 16 -21.87 13.32 7.72
N ASN A 17 -20.86 12.99 6.95
CA ASN A 17 -20.01 13.94 6.24
C ASN A 17 -19.98 13.63 4.73
N LEU A 18 -19.55 14.63 3.96
CA LEU A 18 -19.30 14.53 2.53
C LEU A 18 -17.84 14.09 2.32
N TYR A 19 -17.61 13.08 1.47
CA TYR A 19 -16.30 12.54 1.17
C TYR A 19 -16.00 12.67 -0.32
N VAL A 20 -14.82 13.19 -0.65
CA VAL A 20 -14.28 13.19 -2.01
C VAL A 20 -13.16 12.15 -2.10
N ARG A 21 -13.19 11.31 -3.13
CA ARG A 21 -12.16 10.32 -3.40
C ARG A 21 -11.68 10.46 -4.83
N ILE A 22 -10.38 10.38 -5.03
CA ILE A 22 -9.75 10.35 -6.34
C ILE A 22 -9.25 8.93 -6.56
N ILE A 23 -9.76 8.28 -7.60
CA ILE A 23 -9.57 6.84 -7.82
C ILE A 23 -8.49 6.60 -8.87
N PRO A 24 -7.42 5.87 -8.54
CA PRO A 24 -6.44 5.45 -9.52
C PRO A 24 -7.00 4.36 -10.47
N PRO A 25 -6.38 4.12 -11.66
CA PRO A 25 -5.24 4.86 -12.19
C PRO A 25 -5.63 6.18 -12.88
N ASN A 26 -6.89 6.36 -13.27
CA ASN A 26 -7.36 7.41 -14.17
C ASN A 26 -7.68 8.74 -13.49
N GLY A 27 -7.57 8.80 -12.15
CA GLY A 27 -7.92 10.00 -11.40
C GLY A 27 -9.41 10.33 -11.43
N GLU A 28 -10.28 9.32 -11.51
CA GLU A 28 -11.74 9.47 -11.44
C GLU A 28 -12.14 10.07 -10.08
N VAL A 29 -12.96 11.12 -10.10
CA VAL A 29 -13.40 11.78 -8.86
C VAL A 29 -14.77 11.24 -8.45
N ARG A 30 -14.83 10.62 -7.27
CA ARG A 30 -16.07 10.14 -6.67
C ARG A 30 -16.40 10.89 -5.40
N VAL A 31 -17.64 11.35 -5.32
CA VAL A 31 -18.19 12.01 -4.14
C VAL A 31 -19.21 11.10 -3.48
N THR A 32 -19.07 10.92 -2.18
CA THR A 32 -20.07 10.20 -1.40
C THR A 32 -20.65 11.15 -0.37
N SER A 33 -21.98 11.38 -0.44
CA SER A 33 -22.71 12.36 0.34
C SER A 33 -23.81 11.69 1.17
N PRO A 34 -24.13 12.24 2.35
CA PRO A 34 -25.39 11.95 3.03
C PRO A 34 -26.60 12.26 2.14
N THR A 35 -27.72 11.55 2.35
CA THR A 35 -28.94 11.74 1.57
C THR A 35 -29.61 13.10 1.77
N ASN A 36 -29.43 13.68 2.96
CA ASN A 36 -30.01 14.97 3.36
C ASN A 36 -29.30 16.21 2.80
N ILE A 37 -28.14 16.07 2.17
CA ILE A 37 -27.43 17.20 1.56
C ILE A 37 -27.96 17.46 0.15
N SER A 38 -28.27 18.73 -0.17
CA SER A 38 -28.72 19.11 -1.50
C SER A 38 -27.62 19.01 -2.55
N LEU A 39 -27.99 18.91 -3.83
CA LEU A 39 -27.01 18.94 -4.92
C LEU A 39 -26.29 20.28 -5.01
N ASN A 40 -26.98 21.39 -4.65
CA ASN A 40 -26.38 22.72 -4.64
C ASN A 40 -25.27 22.82 -3.58
N ASP A 41 -25.50 22.29 -2.38
CA ASP A 41 -24.49 22.29 -1.31
C ASP A 41 -23.28 21.41 -1.68
N ILE A 42 -23.52 20.26 -2.34
CA ILE A 42 -22.46 19.41 -2.87
C ILE A 42 -21.64 20.19 -3.92
N ASN A 43 -22.30 20.90 -4.82
CA ASN A 43 -21.62 21.71 -5.84
C ASN A 43 -20.79 22.84 -5.23
N LEU A 44 -21.33 23.58 -4.28
CA LEU A 44 -20.61 24.65 -3.57
C LEU A 44 -19.38 24.10 -2.84
N PHE A 45 -19.53 22.95 -2.17
CA PHE A 45 -18.40 22.27 -1.53
C PHE A 45 -17.31 21.89 -2.56
N LEU A 46 -17.73 21.32 -3.70
CA LEU A 46 -16.81 20.90 -4.75
C LEU A 46 -16.08 22.09 -5.37
N ILE A 47 -16.76 23.20 -5.64
CA ILE A 47 -16.14 24.44 -6.15
C ILE A 47 -15.03 24.88 -5.18
N LYS A 48 -15.32 24.92 -3.88
CA LYS A 48 -14.33 25.31 -2.86
C LYS A 48 -13.14 24.35 -2.79
N LYS A 49 -13.37 23.05 -3.03
CA LYS A 49 -12.34 21.99 -2.96
C LYS A 49 -11.65 21.70 -4.29
N MET A 50 -12.10 22.28 -5.39
CA MET A 50 -11.58 21.99 -6.72
C MET A 50 -10.07 22.19 -6.87
N PRO A 51 -9.45 23.27 -6.35
CA PRO A 51 -8.00 23.43 -6.44
C PRO A 51 -7.22 22.29 -5.75
N GLU A 52 -7.73 21.80 -4.60
CA GLU A 52 -7.15 20.68 -3.88
C GLU A 52 -7.34 19.36 -4.67
N ILE A 53 -8.53 19.14 -5.22
CA ILE A 53 -8.85 17.96 -6.04
C ILE A 53 -7.95 17.90 -7.27
N ILE A 54 -7.78 19.00 -8.00
CA ILE A 54 -6.91 19.08 -9.18
C ILE A 54 -5.48 18.75 -8.80
N LYS A 55 -4.94 19.38 -7.77
CA LYS A 55 -3.57 19.14 -7.28
C LYS A 55 -3.31 17.66 -6.93
N VAL A 56 -4.24 17.05 -6.18
CA VAL A 56 -4.12 15.63 -5.78
C VAL A 56 -4.25 14.71 -6.99
N ARG A 57 -5.18 15.04 -7.93
CA ARG A 57 -5.38 14.28 -9.16
C ARG A 57 -4.15 14.33 -10.06
N GLU A 58 -3.57 15.51 -10.28
CA GLU A 58 -2.36 15.67 -11.07
C GLU A 58 -1.19 14.88 -10.47
N LYS A 59 -0.96 15.00 -9.16
CA LYS A 59 0.04 14.21 -8.46
C LYS A 59 -0.18 12.70 -8.65
N MET A 60 -1.43 12.24 -8.57
CA MET A 60 -1.79 10.84 -8.77
C MET A 60 -1.53 10.36 -10.21
N LEU A 61 -1.84 11.20 -11.21
CA LEU A 61 -1.63 10.86 -12.62
C LEU A 61 -0.14 10.87 -12.99
N GLN A 62 0.67 11.69 -12.34
CA GLN A 62 2.13 11.74 -12.53
C GLN A 62 2.86 10.60 -11.82
N GLN A 63 2.21 9.95 -10.83
CA GLN A 63 2.83 8.90 -10.06
C GLN A 63 3.00 7.63 -10.91
N GLU A 64 4.25 7.18 -11.06
CA GLU A 64 4.55 5.94 -11.77
C GLU A 64 3.84 4.74 -11.14
N ARG A 65 3.13 3.98 -11.97
CA ARG A 65 2.46 2.74 -11.56
C ARG A 65 3.00 1.57 -12.36
N GLN A 66 3.08 0.42 -11.73
CA GLN A 66 3.40 -0.81 -12.43
C GLN A 66 2.20 -1.21 -13.32
N SER A 67 2.49 -1.72 -14.51
CA SER A 67 1.46 -2.28 -15.40
C SER A 67 0.77 -3.51 -14.79
N ILE A 68 -0.43 -3.83 -15.28
CA ILE A 68 -1.12 -5.09 -14.96
C ILE A 68 -0.19 -6.26 -15.20
N ARG A 69 -0.07 -7.14 -14.23
CA ARG A 69 0.78 -8.32 -14.30
C ARG A 69 0.07 -9.46 -15.00
N GLN A 70 0.75 -10.06 -15.95
CA GLN A 70 0.32 -11.30 -16.63
C GLN A 70 1.10 -12.52 -16.13
N TYR A 71 2.17 -12.27 -15.35
CA TYR A 71 3.08 -13.30 -14.82
C TYR A 71 3.68 -14.15 -15.94
N VAL A 72 4.18 -13.46 -16.97
CA VAL A 72 4.83 -14.04 -18.15
C VAL A 72 6.32 -13.69 -18.18
N SER A 73 7.08 -14.48 -18.94
CA SER A 73 8.51 -14.21 -19.13
C SER A 73 8.73 -12.81 -19.71
N GLY A 74 9.72 -12.12 -19.15
CA GLY A 74 10.07 -10.77 -19.59
C GLY A 74 9.52 -9.66 -18.70
N GLU A 75 8.56 -9.91 -17.83
CA GLU A 75 8.08 -8.91 -16.86
C GLU A 75 9.16 -8.59 -15.83
N THR A 76 9.15 -7.35 -15.34
CA THR A 76 10.01 -6.92 -14.22
C THR A 76 9.22 -6.95 -12.93
N HIS A 77 9.66 -7.72 -11.96
CA HIS A 77 9.11 -7.78 -10.62
C HIS A 77 10.11 -7.22 -9.61
N TYR A 78 9.61 -6.55 -8.58
CA TYR A 78 10.46 -5.99 -7.53
C TYR A 78 10.49 -6.90 -6.30
N LEU A 79 11.67 -6.99 -5.70
CA LEU A 79 11.88 -7.64 -4.40
C LEU A 79 12.89 -6.81 -3.62
N TRP A 80 12.49 -6.30 -2.46
CA TRP A 80 13.31 -5.45 -1.59
C TRP A 80 13.93 -4.26 -2.33
N GLY A 81 13.12 -3.58 -3.14
CA GLY A 81 13.52 -2.41 -3.93
C GLY A 81 14.34 -2.73 -5.19
N LYS A 82 14.74 -3.98 -5.40
CA LYS A 82 15.56 -4.39 -6.55
C LYS A 82 14.68 -4.99 -7.66
N PRO A 83 14.89 -4.61 -8.92
CA PRO A 83 14.19 -5.20 -10.06
C PRO A 83 14.76 -6.58 -10.40
N PHE A 84 13.86 -7.50 -10.75
CA PHE A 84 14.19 -8.85 -11.23
C PHE A 84 13.38 -9.15 -12.48
N ARG A 85 14.05 -9.71 -13.50
CA ARG A 85 13.40 -10.17 -14.72
C ARG A 85 12.72 -11.53 -14.46
N LEU A 86 11.45 -11.66 -14.77
CA LEU A 86 10.73 -12.92 -14.66
C LEU A 86 11.08 -13.86 -15.82
N GLN A 87 11.36 -15.09 -15.49
CA GLN A 87 11.53 -16.20 -16.43
C GLN A 87 10.55 -17.31 -16.03
N VAL A 88 9.50 -17.51 -16.83
CA VAL A 88 8.49 -18.54 -16.60
C VAL A 88 8.91 -19.84 -17.31
N ILE A 89 8.88 -20.96 -16.59
CA ILE A 89 9.18 -22.26 -17.11
C ILE A 89 7.95 -23.16 -16.88
N GLN A 90 7.36 -23.64 -17.97
CA GLN A 90 6.22 -24.56 -17.92
C GLN A 90 6.73 -25.99 -17.81
N ASN A 91 7.06 -26.42 -16.60
CA ASN A 91 7.51 -27.78 -16.35
C ASN A 91 6.99 -28.25 -14.98
N GLY A 92 6.23 -29.30 -14.96
CA GLY A 92 5.82 -29.98 -13.73
C GLY A 92 4.43 -29.60 -13.23
N ASN A 93 4.13 -30.01 -11.99
CA ASN A 93 2.80 -29.95 -11.37
C ASN A 93 2.72 -28.95 -10.21
N LYS A 94 3.81 -28.24 -9.89
CA LYS A 94 3.89 -27.36 -8.72
C LYS A 94 4.42 -25.98 -9.08
N TYR A 95 3.88 -24.96 -8.42
CA TYR A 95 4.41 -23.61 -8.48
C TYR A 95 5.66 -23.50 -7.61
N SER A 96 6.73 -22.93 -8.16
CA SER A 96 7.90 -22.56 -7.37
C SER A 96 8.58 -21.33 -7.94
N ILE A 97 9.05 -20.45 -7.06
CA ILE A 97 9.80 -19.25 -7.46
C ILE A 97 11.17 -19.32 -6.82
N LYS A 98 12.21 -19.22 -7.64
CA LYS A 98 13.61 -19.20 -7.21
C LYS A 98 14.30 -17.92 -7.70
N LYS A 99 14.94 -17.23 -6.78
CA LYS A 99 15.79 -16.09 -7.12
C LYS A 99 17.16 -16.58 -7.61
N ARG A 100 17.58 -16.13 -8.79
CA ARG A 100 18.91 -16.36 -9.33
C ARG A 100 19.46 -15.09 -9.98
N LEU A 101 20.57 -14.56 -9.46
CA LEU A 101 21.15 -13.29 -9.91
C LEU A 101 20.10 -12.19 -10.01
N ASN A 102 19.85 -11.67 -11.20
CA ASN A 102 18.86 -10.65 -11.53
C ASN A 102 17.53 -11.19 -12.07
N LYS A 103 17.26 -12.50 -11.90
CA LYS A 103 16.07 -13.19 -12.41
C LYS A 103 15.27 -13.84 -11.28
N LEU A 104 13.95 -13.89 -11.48
CA LEU A 104 13.05 -14.78 -10.77
C LEU A 104 12.65 -15.91 -11.73
N ILE A 105 13.07 -17.14 -11.41
CA ILE A 105 12.68 -18.31 -12.17
C ILE A 105 11.39 -18.85 -11.57
N PHE A 106 10.33 -18.78 -12.35
CA PHE A 106 8.99 -19.20 -11.95
C PHE A 106 8.58 -20.45 -12.69
N SER A 107 8.64 -21.59 -12.01
CA SER A 107 8.12 -22.86 -12.52
C SER A 107 6.62 -22.93 -12.29
N VAL A 108 5.88 -23.25 -13.35
CA VAL A 108 4.41 -23.29 -13.34
C VAL A 108 3.90 -24.57 -14.02
N PRO A 109 2.72 -25.10 -13.62
CA PRO A 109 2.03 -26.13 -14.36
C PRO A 109 1.65 -25.67 -15.79
N ILE A 110 1.59 -26.60 -16.75
CA ILE A 110 1.19 -26.30 -18.14
C ILE A 110 -0.20 -25.66 -18.20
N SER A 111 -1.13 -26.11 -17.35
CA SER A 111 -2.50 -25.62 -17.23
C SER A 111 -2.65 -24.32 -16.40
N SER A 112 -1.54 -23.67 -16.03
CA SER A 112 -1.58 -22.49 -15.17
C SER A 112 -2.25 -21.28 -15.85
N THR A 113 -3.16 -20.65 -15.14
CA THR A 113 -3.82 -19.39 -15.55
C THR A 113 -3.11 -18.18 -14.91
N THR A 114 -3.31 -16.98 -15.45
CA THR A 114 -2.81 -15.73 -14.85
C THR A 114 -3.20 -15.62 -13.38
N LYS A 115 -4.45 -15.91 -13.02
CA LYS A 115 -4.95 -15.86 -11.64
C LYS A 115 -4.26 -16.87 -10.71
N SER A 116 -3.99 -18.08 -11.20
CA SER A 116 -3.26 -19.08 -10.39
C SER A 116 -1.78 -18.74 -10.21
N ARG A 117 -1.17 -18.10 -11.23
CA ARG A 117 0.20 -17.56 -11.16
C ARG A 117 0.29 -16.39 -10.18
N GLU A 118 -0.67 -15.46 -10.21
CA GLU A 118 -0.80 -14.37 -9.26
C GLU A 118 -0.84 -14.88 -7.81
N LYS A 119 -1.74 -15.83 -7.52
CA LYS A 119 -1.85 -16.45 -6.20
C LYS A 119 -0.55 -17.10 -5.74
N ALA A 120 0.15 -17.78 -6.64
CA ALA A 120 1.45 -18.40 -6.34
C ALA A 120 2.52 -17.33 -6.04
N PHE A 121 2.53 -16.22 -6.77
CA PHE A 121 3.43 -15.09 -6.54
C PHE A 121 3.13 -14.40 -5.22
N ASP A 122 1.86 -14.15 -4.89
CA ASP A 122 1.46 -13.56 -3.61
C ASP A 122 1.88 -14.43 -2.42
N ASN A 123 1.72 -15.75 -2.53
CA ASN A 123 2.16 -16.68 -1.49
C ASN A 123 3.69 -16.65 -1.32
N TRP A 124 4.44 -16.57 -2.40
CA TRP A 124 5.89 -16.46 -2.35
C TRP A 124 6.33 -15.10 -1.75
N TYR A 125 5.73 -13.99 -2.16
CA TYR A 125 5.97 -12.69 -1.56
C TYR A 125 5.64 -12.66 -0.07
N ARG A 126 4.57 -13.33 0.33
CA ARG A 126 4.18 -13.46 1.75
C ARG A 126 5.23 -14.21 2.55
N SER A 127 5.79 -15.28 1.99
CA SER A 127 6.86 -16.07 2.63
C SER A 127 8.15 -15.22 2.76
N GLU A 128 8.52 -14.47 1.71
CA GLU A 128 9.68 -13.59 1.72
C GLU A 128 9.51 -12.44 2.72
N LEU A 129 8.31 -11.82 2.74
CA LEU A 129 8.03 -10.76 3.70
C LEU A 129 8.06 -11.29 5.14
N LYS A 130 7.44 -12.44 5.39
CA LYS A 130 7.43 -13.04 6.73
C LYS A 130 8.85 -13.27 7.25
N ARG A 131 9.71 -13.88 6.44
CA ARG A 131 11.10 -14.16 6.81
C ARG A 131 11.89 -12.90 7.22
N VAL A 132 11.73 -11.81 6.48
CA VAL A 132 12.44 -10.55 6.79
C VAL A 132 11.73 -9.81 7.93
N LEU A 133 10.41 -9.82 7.97
CA LEU A 133 9.62 -9.21 9.03
C LEU A 133 9.96 -9.81 10.41
N ASP A 134 10.11 -11.13 10.51
CA ASP A 134 10.48 -11.79 11.76
C ASP A 134 11.84 -11.28 12.27
N ILE A 135 12.81 -11.09 11.39
CA ILE A 135 14.15 -10.56 11.74
C ILE A 135 14.05 -9.07 12.15
N VAL A 136 13.37 -8.27 11.33
CA VAL A 136 13.24 -6.82 11.54
C VAL A 136 12.44 -6.52 12.81
N SER A 137 11.29 -7.17 12.99
CA SER A 137 10.44 -6.93 14.16
C SER A 137 11.12 -7.32 15.46
N ASN A 138 11.79 -8.47 15.52
CA ASN A 138 12.54 -8.88 16.72
C ASN A 138 13.63 -7.87 17.07
N ARG A 139 14.44 -7.44 16.11
CA ARG A 139 15.48 -6.44 16.32
C ARG A 139 14.90 -5.10 16.81
N LEU A 140 13.81 -4.63 16.18
CA LEU A 140 13.19 -3.35 16.53
C LEU A 140 12.50 -3.40 17.90
N GLN A 141 11.83 -4.49 18.25
CA GLN A 141 11.22 -4.67 19.57
C GLN A 141 12.27 -4.61 20.69
N ILE A 142 13.41 -5.28 20.51
CA ILE A 142 14.52 -5.22 21.48
C ILE A 142 15.06 -3.79 21.58
N ARG A 143 15.30 -3.11 20.44
CA ARG A 143 15.86 -1.76 20.41
C ARG A 143 14.94 -0.72 21.05
N THR A 144 13.64 -0.83 20.83
CA THR A 144 12.63 0.13 21.31
C THR A 144 12.10 -0.20 22.70
N ASN A 145 12.32 -1.43 23.16
CA ASN A 145 11.68 -2.01 24.35
C ASN A 145 10.13 -1.98 24.27
N ILE A 146 9.58 -2.02 23.04
CA ILE A 146 8.14 -2.06 22.78
C ILE A 146 7.84 -3.40 22.10
N PHE A 147 6.90 -4.18 22.66
CA PHE A 147 6.61 -5.53 22.22
C PHE A 147 5.16 -5.64 21.73
N ALA A 148 4.97 -6.08 20.50
CA ALA A 148 3.68 -6.49 19.98
C ALA A 148 3.40 -7.97 20.32
N SER A 149 2.13 -8.33 20.46
CA SER A 149 1.73 -9.73 20.66
C SER A 149 1.96 -10.56 19.40
N GLU A 150 1.72 -9.98 18.23
CA GLU A 150 1.92 -10.65 16.95
C GLU A 150 2.04 -9.66 15.80
N PHE A 151 2.74 -10.10 14.75
CA PHE A 151 2.77 -9.44 13.45
C PHE A 151 2.05 -10.29 12.42
N ARG A 152 1.15 -9.67 11.66
CA ARG A 152 0.41 -10.32 10.57
C ARG A 152 0.64 -9.61 9.24
N ILE A 153 0.51 -10.34 8.16
CA ILE A 153 0.68 -9.81 6.80
C ILE A 153 -0.69 -9.82 6.10
N LYS A 154 -1.07 -8.67 5.56
CA LYS A 154 -2.30 -8.50 4.78
C LYS A 154 -2.00 -7.68 3.53
N ASN A 155 -2.64 -7.99 2.40
CA ASN A 155 -2.61 -7.10 1.25
C ASN A 155 -3.60 -5.96 1.52
N MET A 156 -3.08 -4.77 1.77
CA MET A 156 -3.86 -3.58 2.13
C MET A 156 -3.84 -2.58 0.98
N LYS A 157 -4.97 -1.89 0.79
CA LYS A 157 -5.15 -0.95 -0.32
C LYS A 157 -4.70 0.47 0.01
N THR A 158 -4.80 0.88 1.30
CA THR A 158 -4.71 2.29 1.71
C THR A 158 -3.64 2.56 2.77
N ARG A 159 -3.03 1.53 3.35
CA ARG A 159 -2.08 1.69 4.46
C ARG A 159 -0.89 0.74 4.29
N TRP A 160 0.25 1.17 4.79
CA TRP A 160 1.46 0.34 4.83
C TRP A 160 1.52 -0.55 6.07
N GLY A 161 0.90 -0.10 7.16
CA GLY A 161 0.72 -0.85 8.40
C GLY A 161 -0.53 -0.42 9.13
N THR A 162 -0.93 -1.17 10.15
CA THR A 162 -1.95 -0.79 11.13
C THR A 162 -1.68 -1.48 12.45
N CYS A 163 -1.89 -0.76 13.57
CA CYS A 163 -1.79 -1.27 14.91
C CYS A 163 -3.18 -1.41 15.55
N ASN A 164 -3.49 -2.58 16.10
CA ASN A 164 -4.56 -2.75 17.06
C ASN A 164 -3.94 -2.70 18.46
N ILE A 165 -4.16 -1.60 19.16
CA ILE A 165 -3.54 -1.32 20.45
C ILE A 165 -4.05 -2.30 21.53
N ASN A 166 -5.35 -2.60 21.53
CA ASN A 166 -5.97 -3.49 22.52
C ASN A 166 -5.41 -4.91 22.44
N ASP A 167 -5.30 -5.46 21.23
CA ASP A 167 -4.74 -6.79 21.00
C ASP A 167 -3.21 -6.77 20.93
N ARG A 168 -2.59 -5.59 20.92
CA ARG A 168 -1.16 -5.36 20.63
C ARG A 168 -0.71 -6.06 19.35
N ARG A 169 -1.58 -6.05 18.34
CA ARG A 169 -1.37 -6.74 17.06
C ARG A 169 -1.07 -5.75 15.95
N ILE A 170 -0.01 -6.01 15.20
CA ILE A 170 0.43 -5.18 14.08
C ILE A 170 0.20 -5.92 12.77
N TRP A 171 -0.45 -5.25 11.82
CA TRP A 171 -0.60 -5.73 10.46
C TRP A 171 0.35 -4.98 9.52
N ILE A 172 1.07 -5.72 8.68
CA ILE A 172 2.02 -5.20 7.69
C ILE A 172 1.51 -5.46 6.28
N ASN A 173 1.59 -4.45 5.42
CA ASN A 173 1.14 -4.58 4.04
C ASN A 173 2.09 -5.46 3.23
N LEU A 174 1.52 -6.46 2.51
CA LEU A 174 2.26 -7.36 1.64
C LEU A 174 3.11 -6.60 0.59
N GLN A 175 2.65 -5.45 0.14
CA GLN A 175 3.35 -4.67 -0.88
C GLN A 175 4.72 -4.13 -0.43
N LEU A 176 5.00 -4.09 0.88
CA LEU A 176 6.31 -3.70 1.40
C LEU A 176 7.43 -4.65 0.98
N VAL A 177 7.14 -5.91 0.64
CA VAL A 177 8.14 -6.84 0.10
C VAL A 177 8.77 -6.36 -1.20
N LYS A 178 8.09 -5.51 -1.94
CA LYS A 178 8.57 -4.92 -3.20
C LYS A 178 9.39 -3.64 -3.01
N LYS A 179 9.38 -3.09 -1.79
CA LYS A 179 10.07 -1.84 -1.43
C LYS A 179 11.41 -2.13 -0.76
N PRO A 180 12.34 -1.17 -0.67
CA PRO A 180 13.55 -1.31 0.13
C PRO A 180 13.25 -1.73 1.57
N VAL A 181 14.14 -2.49 2.19
CA VAL A 181 13.94 -3.01 3.57
C VAL A 181 13.80 -1.88 4.58
N GLU A 182 14.46 -0.76 4.35
CA GLU A 182 14.36 0.46 5.16
C GLU A 182 12.91 0.96 5.31
N CYS A 183 12.12 0.81 4.23
CA CYS A 183 10.68 1.14 4.28
C CYS A 183 9.92 0.21 5.24
N LEU A 184 10.25 -1.09 5.26
CA LEU A 184 9.68 -2.03 6.22
C LEU A 184 10.08 -1.68 7.65
N GLU A 185 11.35 -1.33 7.88
CA GLU A 185 11.85 -0.94 9.20
C GLU A 185 11.14 0.31 9.72
N TYR A 186 10.97 1.30 8.86
CA TYR A 186 10.22 2.52 9.19
C TYR A 186 8.77 2.19 9.57
N VAL A 187 8.05 1.42 8.74
CA VAL A 187 6.66 1.09 9.01
C VAL A 187 6.51 0.26 10.29
N VAL A 188 7.39 -0.73 10.53
CA VAL A 188 7.38 -1.51 11.78
C VAL A 188 7.63 -0.62 12.99
N THR A 189 8.59 0.32 12.91
CA THR A 189 8.85 1.27 14.01
C THR A 189 7.63 2.15 14.27
N HIS A 190 7.01 2.69 13.21
CA HIS A 190 5.81 3.51 13.28
C HIS A 190 4.64 2.77 14.00
N GLU A 191 4.38 1.53 13.61
CA GLU A 191 3.31 0.73 14.21
C GLU A 191 3.64 0.29 15.65
N LEU A 192 4.91 0.07 15.99
CA LEU A 192 5.33 -0.18 17.37
C LEU A 192 5.10 1.04 18.26
N VAL A 193 5.38 2.25 17.77
CA VAL A 193 5.14 3.49 18.54
C VAL A 193 3.65 3.67 18.83
N HIS A 194 2.75 3.25 17.94
CA HIS A 194 1.30 3.27 18.21
C HIS A 194 0.88 2.42 19.41
N LEU A 195 1.68 1.46 19.87
CA LEU A 195 1.41 0.71 21.09
C LEU A 195 1.58 1.53 22.38
N ILE A 196 2.19 2.71 22.30
CA ILE A 196 2.43 3.62 23.44
C ILE A 196 1.87 5.04 23.20
N GLU A 197 1.63 5.42 21.94
CA GLU A 197 1.04 6.72 21.58
C GLU A 197 0.08 6.51 20.39
N GLU A 198 -1.21 6.52 20.65
CA GLU A 198 -2.23 6.18 19.66
C GLU A 198 -2.29 7.17 18.49
N ASN A 199 -2.17 8.46 18.78
CA ASN A 199 -2.35 9.52 17.80
C ASN A 199 -1.02 10.10 17.34
N HIS A 200 -0.97 10.61 16.10
CA HIS A 200 0.20 11.27 15.52
C HIS A 200 0.46 12.65 16.15
N THR A 201 0.65 12.70 17.45
CA THR A 201 0.98 13.90 18.23
C THR A 201 2.44 14.30 18.03
N ASN A 202 2.85 15.44 18.63
CA ASN A 202 4.27 15.81 18.69
C ASN A 202 5.09 14.77 19.46
N ARG A 203 4.50 14.15 20.49
CA ARG A 203 5.12 13.06 21.25
C ARG A 203 5.35 11.83 20.36
N PHE A 204 4.34 11.44 19.58
CA PHE A 204 4.48 10.36 18.59
C PHE A 204 5.66 10.61 17.65
N ASN A 205 5.70 11.80 17.02
CA ASN A 205 6.76 12.16 16.09
C ASN A 205 8.15 12.14 16.77
N SER A 206 8.25 12.64 18.01
CA SER A 206 9.50 12.60 18.78
C SER A 206 9.95 11.17 19.08
N LEU A 207 9.02 10.26 19.39
CA LEU A 207 9.31 8.85 19.62
C LEU A 207 9.79 8.15 18.34
N VAL A 208 9.11 8.41 17.21
CA VAL A 208 9.55 7.87 15.92
C VAL A 208 10.94 8.39 15.56
N ASP A 209 11.19 9.68 15.76
CA ASP A 209 12.48 10.31 15.48
C ASP A 209 13.60 9.71 16.37
N TYR A 210 13.31 9.44 17.61
CA TYR A 210 14.24 8.81 18.55
C TYR A 210 14.56 7.35 18.17
N PHE A 211 13.55 6.56 17.81
CA PHE A 211 13.73 5.13 17.47
C PHE A 211 14.18 4.89 16.04
N TYR A 212 13.88 5.79 15.13
CA TYR A 212 14.25 5.72 13.71
C TYR A 212 14.66 7.10 13.18
N PRO A 213 15.88 7.58 13.51
CA PRO A 213 16.39 8.83 12.94
C PRO A 213 16.38 8.78 11.40
N GLY A 214 15.95 9.85 10.75
CA GLY A 214 15.82 9.88 9.29
C GLY A 214 14.50 9.28 8.76
N TRP A 215 13.51 9.06 9.62
CA TRP A 215 12.22 8.51 9.20
C TRP A 215 11.48 9.37 8.16
N LYS A 216 11.68 10.69 8.19
CA LYS A 216 11.03 11.61 7.24
C LYS A 216 11.48 11.35 5.81
N GLU A 217 12.77 11.15 5.61
CA GLU A 217 13.39 10.81 4.32
C GLU A 217 12.90 9.44 3.84
N THR A 218 12.85 8.45 4.72
CA THR A 218 12.35 7.11 4.39
C THR A 218 10.86 7.14 4.05
N ARG A 219 10.07 7.92 4.78
CA ARG A 219 8.64 8.13 4.49
C ARG A 219 8.44 8.78 3.12
N GLU A 220 9.19 9.83 2.82
CA GLU A 220 9.10 10.51 1.53
C GLU A 220 9.58 9.60 0.39
N HIS A 221 10.65 8.84 0.61
CA HIS A 221 11.10 7.82 -0.34
C HIS A 221 9.99 6.79 -0.61
N LEU A 222 9.38 6.24 0.44
CA LEU A 222 8.28 5.27 0.28
C LEU A 222 7.10 5.81 -0.52
N LYS A 223 6.76 7.10 -0.35
CA LYS A 223 5.70 7.77 -1.12
C LYS A 223 6.02 7.94 -2.59
N ASN A 224 7.31 8.11 -2.92
CA ASN A 224 7.76 8.36 -4.29
C ASN A 224 8.09 7.05 -5.06
N LEU A 225 8.08 5.91 -4.39
CA LEU A 225 8.28 4.62 -5.06
C LEU A 225 7.07 4.23 -5.91
N PRO A 226 7.29 3.57 -7.07
CA PRO A 226 6.20 3.12 -7.95
C PRO A 226 5.14 2.33 -7.18
N LEU A 227 3.88 2.67 -7.39
CA LEU A 227 2.75 1.94 -6.83
C LEU A 227 2.43 0.71 -7.69
N ASP A 228 1.83 -0.30 -7.07
CA ASP A 228 1.27 -1.40 -7.83
C ASP A 228 0.07 -0.94 -8.69
N TYR A 229 -0.23 -1.73 -9.73
CA TYR A 229 -1.49 -1.59 -10.44
C TYR A 229 -2.64 -1.89 -9.47
N LEU A 230 -3.62 -0.98 -9.47
CA LEU A 230 -4.86 -1.15 -8.71
C LEU A 230 -6.01 -1.23 -9.68
N ASP A 231 -6.85 -2.26 -9.52
CA ASP A 231 -8.09 -2.37 -10.27
C ASP A 231 -9.05 -1.19 -9.98
N ASN A 232 -9.92 -0.90 -10.96
CA ASN A 232 -10.96 0.12 -10.83
C ASN A 232 -11.80 -0.11 -9.55
N GLY A 233 -11.71 0.79 -8.60
CA GLY A 233 -12.43 0.73 -7.33
C GLY A 233 -11.56 0.67 -6.08
N ASP A 234 -10.24 0.55 -6.23
CA ASP A 234 -9.32 0.59 -5.12
C ASP A 234 -8.86 2.02 -4.83
N THR A 235 -9.17 2.50 -3.64
CA THR A 235 -8.79 3.85 -3.19
C THR A 235 -7.55 3.74 -2.31
N ILE A 236 -6.44 4.38 -2.70
CA ILE A 236 -5.36 4.68 -1.75
C ILE A 236 -5.69 6.06 -1.17
N ASN A 237 -6.25 6.09 0.03
CA ASN A 237 -6.27 7.33 0.81
C ASN A 237 -4.88 7.50 1.43
N GLU A 238 -4.21 8.61 1.13
CA GLU A 238 -3.03 9.04 1.84
C GLU A 238 -3.45 9.50 3.25
N SER A 239 -3.53 8.57 4.17
CA SER A 239 -3.52 8.88 5.60
C SER A 239 -2.51 7.95 6.25
N ILE A 240 -1.32 8.43 6.32
CA ILE A 240 -0.30 8.09 7.30
C ILE A 240 -0.06 9.35 8.12
#